data_0292bc9f7033997e6046b2342e8b6fbd
#
_entry.id   0292bc9f7033997e6046b2342e8b6fbd
#
_cell.length_a   1.000
_cell.length_b   1.000
_cell.length_c   1.000
_cell.angle_alpha   90.00
_cell.angle_beta   90.00
_cell.angle_gamma   90.00
#
_symmetry.space_group_name_H-M   'P 1'
#
loop_
_entity.id
_entity.type
_entity.pdbx_description
1 polymer ?
#
loop_
_entity_poly.entity_id
_entity_poly.type
_entity_poly.pdbx_seq_one_letter_code
_entity_poly.pdbx_strand_id
1 'polypeptide(L)'
;MTKEHPKWFQSWFDTPYYHILYKHRDFKEAEDFIKNLVSYLNIDTDDSILDLACGKGRHSIFLNTLGYSVTGLDLSKNNIEHAKVHESNSLFFEVHDMRNTYGTQFEVVLNLFTSFGYFENDIDNLKVIKTIKSSLKQNGIGVIDYM
;
A
#
# COMPACT_ATOMS: atom_id res chain seq x y z
N MET A 1 -9.97 19.65 23.99
CA MET A 1 -9.17 19.94 22.78
C MET A 1 -8.09 18.91 22.65
N THR A 2 -8.28 17.93 21.80
CA THR A 2 -7.19 17.06 21.38
C THR A 2 -6.24 17.91 20.55
N LYS A 3 -5.02 18.15 21.07
CA LYS A 3 -3.94 18.65 20.23
C LYS A 3 -3.78 17.65 19.11
N GLU A 4 -4.11 18.05 17.89
CA GLU A 4 -3.65 17.30 16.73
C GLU A 4 -2.13 17.30 16.76
N HIS A 5 -1.57 16.20 17.24
CA HIS A 5 -0.15 15.97 17.05
C HIS A 5 0.11 15.98 15.55
N PRO A 6 1.08 16.79 15.09
CA PRO A 6 1.43 16.76 13.69
C PRO A 6 1.64 15.31 13.29
N LYS A 7 1.02 14.91 12.23
CA LYS A 7 1.10 13.54 11.72
C LYS A 7 2.53 13.35 11.22
N TRP A 8 3.44 13.09 12.14
CA TRP A 8 4.89 12.98 11.89
C TRP A 8 5.20 12.01 10.76
N PHE A 9 4.38 10.95 10.62
CA PHE A 9 4.54 9.97 9.57
C PHE A 9 4.26 10.55 8.17
N GLN A 10 3.35 11.53 8.03
CA GLN A 10 3.11 12.19 6.75
C GLN A 10 4.34 12.97 6.30
N SER A 11 4.87 13.80 7.19
CA SER A 11 6.07 14.59 6.91
C SER A 11 7.31 13.71 6.76
N TRP A 12 7.44 12.64 7.56
CA TRP A 12 8.56 11.70 7.48
C TRP A 12 8.64 11.02 6.12
N PHE A 13 7.52 10.47 5.62
CA PHE A 13 7.49 9.80 4.32
C PHE A 13 7.71 10.72 3.13
N ASP A 14 7.49 12.01 3.30
CA ASP A 14 7.75 13.03 2.27
C ASP A 14 9.14 13.65 2.37
N THR A 15 9.94 13.29 3.38
CA THR A 15 11.28 13.86 3.54
C THR A 15 12.31 13.19 2.65
N PRO A 16 13.34 13.94 2.18
CA PRO A 16 14.48 13.34 1.47
C PRO A 16 15.21 12.28 2.30
N TYR A 17 15.22 12.41 3.61
CA TYR A 17 15.87 11.46 4.53
C TYR A 17 15.25 10.08 4.48
N TYR A 18 13.94 9.98 4.42
CA TYR A 18 13.26 8.72 4.26
C TYR A 18 13.72 8.00 2.98
N HIS A 19 13.74 8.70 1.87
CA HIS A 19 14.15 8.16 0.58
C HIS A 19 15.63 7.77 0.54
N ILE A 20 16.50 8.51 1.24
CA ILE A 20 17.92 8.18 1.36
C ILE A 20 18.11 6.90 2.18
N LEU A 21 17.44 6.76 3.33
CA LEU A 21 17.55 5.60 4.20
C LEU A 21 17.10 4.31 3.51
N TYR A 22 16.08 4.39 2.68
CA TYR A 22 15.50 3.24 1.98
C TYR A 22 15.95 3.09 0.54
N LYS A 23 16.83 3.95 0.06
CA LYS A 23 17.40 3.95 -1.29
C LYS A 23 18.07 2.62 -1.67
N HIS A 24 18.63 1.91 -0.70
CA HIS A 24 19.35 0.65 -0.90
C HIS A 24 18.44 -0.59 -0.88
N ARG A 25 17.15 -0.43 -0.61
CA ARG A 25 16.19 -1.49 -0.88
C ARG A 25 15.98 -1.55 -2.38
N ASP A 26 16.88 -2.33 -3.00
CA ASP A 26 16.99 -2.54 -4.41
C ASP A 26 15.64 -2.91 -5.02
N PHE A 27 15.38 -2.45 -6.24
CA PHE A 27 14.24 -2.87 -7.04
C PHE A 27 14.16 -4.40 -7.14
N LYS A 28 15.32 -5.06 -7.25
CA LYS A 28 15.41 -6.51 -7.29
C LYS A 28 14.91 -7.17 -6.01
N GLU A 29 15.24 -6.63 -4.83
CA GLU A 29 14.75 -7.14 -3.55
C GLU A 29 13.22 -7.05 -3.48
N ALA A 30 12.67 -5.92 -3.90
CA ALA A 30 11.22 -5.72 -3.95
C ALA A 30 10.57 -6.68 -4.95
N GLU A 31 11.16 -6.88 -6.10
CA GLU A 31 10.67 -7.82 -7.12
C GLU A 31 10.68 -9.26 -6.62
N ASP A 32 11.78 -9.68 -6.01
CA ASP A 32 11.91 -11.04 -5.45
C ASP A 32 10.91 -11.27 -4.33
N PHE A 33 10.71 -10.27 -3.46
CA PHE A 33 9.70 -10.31 -2.40
C PHE A 33 8.29 -10.50 -2.97
N ILE A 34 7.94 -9.71 -3.98
CA ILE A 34 6.62 -9.80 -4.61
C ILE A 34 6.42 -11.14 -5.32
N LYS A 35 7.41 -11.63 -6.06
CA LYS A 35 7.34 -12.94 -6.71
C LYS A 35 7.10 -14.06 -5.71
N ASN A 36 7.84 -14.04 -4.60
CA ASN A 36 7.69 -15.02 -3.54
C ASN A 36 6.30 -14.94 -2.89
N LEU A 37 5.82 -13.72 -2.63
CA LEU A 37 4.53 -13.49 -2.00
C LEU A 37 3.38 -14.00 -2.88
N VAL A 38 3.34 -13.62 -4.16
CA VAL A 38 2.26 -14.05 -5.06
C VAL A 38 2.28 -15.55 -5.30
N SER A 39 3.46 -16.15 -5.35
CA SER A 39 3.61 -17.61 -5.45
C SER A 39 3.15 -18.33 -4.19
N TYR A 40 3.55 -17.86 -3.02
CA TYR A 40 3.17 -18.44 -1.74
C TYR A 40 1.64 -18.38 -1.52
N LEU A 41 1.04 -17.25 -1.84
CA LEU A 41 -0.41 -17.03 -1.68
C LEU A 41 -1.23 -17.61 -2.85
N ASN A 42 -0.57 -18.06 -3.90
CA ASN A 42 -1.22 -18.59 -5.11
C ASN A 42 -2.23 -17.59 -5.69
N ILE A 43 -1.82 -16.34 -5.83
CA ILE A 43 -2.67 -15.27 -6.37
C ILE A 43 -2.83 -15.45 -7.88
N ASP A 44 -4.07 -15.51 -8.35
CA ASP A 44 -4.40 -15.61 -9.76
C ASP A 44 -4.23 -14.25 -10.45
N THR A 45 -3.78 -14.24 -11.70
CA THR A 45 -3.65 -13.02 -12.50
C THR A 45 -4.99 -12.30 -12.75
N ASP A 46 -6.10 -12.99 -12.63
CA ASP A 46 -7.44 -12.39 -12.70
C ASP A 46 -7.85 -11.69 -11.40
N ASP A 47 -7.08 -11.86 -10.32
CA ASP A 47 -7.36 -11.24 -9.05
C ASP A 47 -6.97 -9.75 -9.10
N SER A 48 -7.83 -8.89 -8.56
CA SER A 48 -7.52 -7.48 -8.36
C SER A 48 -6.81 -7.28 -7.02
N ILE A 49 -5.83 -6.38 -7.01
CA ILE A 49 -4.98 -6.13 -5.85
C ILE A 49 -5.08 -4.66 -5.43
N LEU A 50 -5.29 -4.45 -4.15
CA LEU A 50 -5.14 -3.14 -3.50
C LEU A 50 -3.80 -3.11 -2.77
N ASP A 51 -2.96 -2.13 -3.11
CA ASP A 51 -1.72 -1.84 -2.41
C ASP A 51 -1.94 -0.63 -1.49
N LEU A 52 -2.22 -0.90 -0.23
CA LEU A 52 -2.58 0.09 0.77
C LEU A 52 -1.30 0.66 1.41
N ALA A 53 -1.14 1.97 1.38
CA ALA A 53 0.10 2.68 1.71
C ALA A 53 1.23 2.33 0.71
N CYS A 54 0.96 2.56 -0.56
CA CYS A 54 1.82 2.11 -1.65
C CYS A 54 3.11 2.94 -1.85
N GLY A 55 3.24 4.09 -1.19
CA GLY A 55 4.34 5.00 -1.44
C GLY A 55 4.38 5.49 -2.89
N LYS A 56 5.55 5.43 -3.52
CA LYS A 56 5.73 5.79 -4.94
C LYS A 56 5.31 4.67 -5.90
N GLY A 57 4.71 3.61 -5.38
CA GLY A 57 4.09 2.56 -6.20
C GLY A 57 5.04 1.46 -6.66
N ARG A 58 6.20 1.28 -6.06
CA ARG A 58 7.19 0.27 -6.47
C ARG A 58 6.58 -1.12 -6.61
N HIS A 59 5.89 -1.60 -5.57
CA HIS A 59 5.26 -2.92 -5.59
C HIS A 59 4.06 -2.96 -6.53
N SER A 60 3.26 -1.91 -6.55
CA SER A 60 2.10 -1.79 -7.43
C SER A 60 2.51 -1.89 -8.91
N ILE A 61 3.55 -1.16 -9.29
CA ILE A 61 4.08 -1.15 -10.65
C ILE A 61 4.57 -2.55 -11.03
N PHE A 62 5.34 -3.18 -10.15
CA PHE A 62 5.88 -4.51 -10.42
C PHE A 62 4.78 -5.57 -10.52
N LEU A 63 3.80 -5.56 -9.61
CA LEU A 63 2.62 -6.45 -9.69
C LEU A 63 1.89 -6.27 -11.02
N ASN A 64 1.75 -5.04 -11.48
CA ASN A 64 1.12 -4.76 -12.77
C ASN A 64 1.93 -5.34 -13.94
N THR A 65 3.25 -5.30 -13.88
CA THR A 65 4.10 -5.94 -14.91
C THR A 65 3.93 -7.47 -14.95
N LEU A 66 3.53 -8.08 -13.83
CA LEU A 66 3.22 -9.51 -13.75
C LEU A 66 1.83 -9.87 -14.29
N GLY A 67 1.04 -8.87 -14.68
CA GLY A 67 -0.28 -9.07 -15.27
C GLY A 67 -1.46 -8.78 -14.34
N TYR A 68 -1.22 -8.34 -13.11
CA TYR A 68 -2.29 -8.02 -12.15
C TYR A 68 -2.88 -6.63 -12.39
N SER A 69 -4.18 -6.49 -12.16
CA SER A 69 -4.82 -5.18 -12.00
C SER A 69 -4.57 -4.68 -10.58
N VAL A 70 -4.00 -3.49 -10.45
CA VAL A 70 -3.56 -2.96 -9.16
C VAL A 70 -4.08 -1.54 -8.95
N THR A 71 -4.53 -1.27 -7.74
CA THR A 71 -4.82 0.08 -7.24
C THR A 71 -3.88 0.36 -6.07
N GLY A 72 -3.12 1.42 -6.17
CA GLY A 72 -2.24 1.90 -5.09
C GLY A 72 -2.83 3.12 -4.41
N LEU A 73 -2.89 3.08 -3.09
CA LEU A 73 -3.38 4.19 -2.27
C LEU A 73 -2.29 4.62 -1.29
N ASP A 74 -2.08 5.92 -1.17
CA ASP A 74 -1.15 6.50 -0.21
C ASP A 74 -1.64 7.85 0.29
N LEU A 75 -1.28 8.20 1.50
CA LEU A 75 -1.64 9.47 2.11
C LEU A 75 -0.85 10.64 1.52
N SER A 76 0.37 10.40 1.06
CA SER A 76 1.27 11.40 0.50
C SER A 76 0.88 11.74 -0.93
N LYS A 77 0.42 12.98 -1.11
CA LYS A 77 0.14 13.53 -2.45
C LYS A 77 1.38 13.49 -3.35
N ASN A 78 2.54 13.79 -2.80
CA ASN A 78 3.81 13.79 -3.53
C ASN A 78 4.17 12.39 -4.05
N ASN A 79 4.02 11.37 -3.20
CA ASN A 79 4.24 9.97 -3.60
C ASN A 79 3.28 9.55 -4.72
N ILE A 80 2.02 9.91 -4.60
CA ILE A 80 1.00 9.58 -5.61
C ILE A 80 1.27 10.29 -6.93
N GLU A 81 1.69 11.54 -6.92
CA GLU A 81 2.08 12.25 -8.15
C GLU A 81 3.23 11.53 -8.88
N HIS A 82 4.22 11.05 -8.15
CA HIS A 82 5.29 10.23 -8.72
C HIS A 82 4.78 8.90 -9.29
N ALA A 83 3.91 8.23 -8.56
CA ALA A 83 3.35 6.94 -8.97
C ALA A 83 2.48 7.06 -10.22
N LYS A 84 1.70 8.13 -10.34
CA LYS A 84 0.74 8.35 -11.43
C LYS A 84 1.37 8.38 -12.83
N VAL A 85 2.65 8.67 -12.95
CA VAL A 85 3.38 8.59 -14.22
C VAL A 85 3.29 7.18 -14.83
N HIS A 86 3.11 6.16 -14.00
CA HIS A 86 3.04 4.76 -14.41
C HIS A 86 1.62 4.23 -14.60
N GLU A 87 0.59 5.07 -14.43
CA GLU A 87 -0.80 4.64 -14.59
C GLU A 87 -1.08 4.07 -15.98
N SER A 88 -1.96 3.09 -16.02
CA SER A 88 -2.43 2.44 -17.24
C SER A 88 -3.89 2.00 -17.07
N ASN A 89 -4.42 1.25 -18.03
CA ASN A 89 -5.78 0.68 -17.93
C ASN A 89 -5.96 -0.30 -16.76
N SER A 90 -4.86 -0.82 -16.20
CA SER A 90 -4.86 -1.81 -15.13
C SER A 90 -4.02 -1.40 -13.91
N LEU A 91 -3.57 -0.14 -13.86
CA LEU A 91 -2.78 0.39 -12.75
C LEU A 91 -3.24 1.80 -12.42
N PHE A 92 -3.77 1.99 -11.21
CA PHE A 92 -4.30 3.26 -10.72
C PHE A 92 -3.69 3.65 -9.40
N PHE A 93 -3.51 4.94 -9.19
CA PHE A 93 -3.04 5.51 -7.95
C PHE A 93 -3.94 6.65 -7.48
N GLU A 94 -4.21 6.70 -6.19
CA GLU A 94 -5.05 7.73 -5.60
C GLU A 94 -4.57 8.11 -4.20
N VAL A 95 -4.67 9.39 -3.87
CA VAL A 95 -4.43 9.86 -2.49
C VAL A 95 -5.58 9.40 -1.62
N HIS A 96 -5.28 8.63 -0.59
CA HIS A 96 -6.30 8.11 0.32
C HIS A 96 -5.68 7.79 1.68
N ASP A 97 -6.42 8.11 2.74
CA ASP A 97 -6.04 7.74 4.11
C ASP A 97 -6.50 6.32 4.40
N MET A 98 -5.57 5.42 4.75
CA MET A 98 -5.87 4.01 5.02
C MET A 98 -6.77 3.78 6.24
N ARG A 99 -7.07 4.82 7.04
CA ARG A 99 -8.07 4.77 8.11
C ARG A 99 -9.50 4.88 7.59
N ASN A 100 -9.69 5.27 6.35
CA ASN A 100 -10.99 5.50 5.74
C ASN A 100 -11.33 4.40 4.75
N THR A 101 -12.60 4.00 4.72
CA THR A 101 -13.10 3.02 3.75
C THR A 101 -12.93 3.54 2.32
N TYR A 102 -12.46 2.68 1.42
CA TYR A 102 -12.25 3.05 0.02
C TYR A 102 -13.49 2.85 -0.86
N GLY A 103 -14.34 1.91 -0.51
CA GLY A 103 -15.62 1.68 -1.21
C GLY A 103 -15.56 0.68 -2.37
N THR A 104 -14.38 0.22 -2.75
CA THR A 104 -14.18 -0.82 -3.76
C THR A 104 -13.61 -2.07 -3.10
N GLN A 105 -13.95 -3.25 -3.60
CA GLN A 105 -13.46 -4.53 -3.07
C GLN A 105 -12.50 -5.21 -4.02
N PHE A 106 -11.54 -5.93 -3.43
CA PHE A 106 -10.45 -6.61 -4.11
C PHE A 106 -10.31 -8.04 -3.61
N GLU A 107 -9.78 -8.92 -4.44
CA GLU A 107 -9.43 -10.27 -4.02
C GLU A 107 -8.25 -10.28 -3.06
N VAL A 108 -7.32 -9.32 -3.22
CA VAL A 108 -6.11 -9.22 -2.39
C VAL A 108 -5.93 -7.78 -1.93
N VAL A 109 -5.65 -7.61 -0.65
CA VAL A 109 -5.26 -6.31 -0.07
C VAL A 109 -3.90 -6.49 0.59
N LEU A 110 -2.92 -5.70 0.14
CA LEU A 110 -1.56 -5.70 0.65
C LEU A 110 -1.31 -4.42 1.45
N ASN A 111 -0.69 -4.57 2.60
CA ASN A 111 -0.16 -3.46 3.39
C ASN A 111 1.28 -3.82 3.77
N LEU A 112 2.22 -3.36 2.98
CA LEU A 112 3.60 -3.83 2.98
C LEU A 112 4.56 -2.82 3.62
N PHE A 113 5.77 -3.28 3.95
CA PHE A 113 6.86 -2.49 4.53
C PHE A 113 6.52 -1.78 5.82
N THR A 114 5.92 -2.52 6.76
CA THR A 114 5.64 -1.98 8.09
C THR A 114 4.85 -0.67 8.07
N SER A 115 3.98 -0.51 7.06
CA SER A 115 3.09 0.66 6.97
C SER A 115 1.98 0.65 8.02
N PHE A 116 1.74 -0.50 8.66
CA PHE A 116 0.78 -0.66 9.75
C PHE A 116 1.43 -0.29 11.09
N GLY A 117 0.65 0.31 11.98
CA GLY A 117 1.10 0.62 13.34
C GLY A 117 1.73 2.00 13.52
N TYR A 118 1.69 2.86 12.51
CA TYR A 118 2.22 4.24 12.61
C TYR A 118 1.34 5.19 13.42
N PHE A 119 0.12 4.80 13.72
CA PHE A 119 -0.80 5.67 14.47
C PHE A 119 -0.56 5.54 15.97
N GLU A 120 -0.69 6.66 16.69
CA GLU A 120 -0.44 6.71 18.12
C GLU A 120 -1.47 5.95 18.95
N ASN A 121 -2.70 5.83 18.46
CA ASN A 121 -3.77 5.17 19.19
C ASN A 121 -4.28 3.92 18.51
N ASP A 122 -4.76 2.99 19.32
CA ASP A 122 -5.27 1.71 18.86
C ASP A 122 -6.56 1.83 18.02
N ILE A 123 -7.32 2.91 18.22
CA ILE A 123 -8.55 3.17 17.46
C ILE A 123 -8.22 3.39 15.99
N ASP A 124 -7.18 4.18 15.70
CA ASP A 124 -6.76 4.44 14.32
C ASP A 124 -6.15 3.19 13.67
N ASN A 125 -5.37 2.42 14.41
CA ASN A 125 -4.86 1.14 13.93
C ASN A 125 -6.00 0.17 13.64
N LEU A 126 -7.04 0.14 14.49
CA LEU A 126 -8.23 -0.67 14.25
C LEU A 126 -9.00 -0.23 13.00
N LYS A 127 -9.06 1.09 12.72
CA LYS A 127 -9.66 1.59 11.48
C LYS A 127 -8.96 1.07 10.24
N VAL A 128 -7.64 0.95 10.27
CA VAL A 128 -6.87 0.34 9.17
C VAL A 128 -7.27 -1.12 8.96
N ILE A 129 -7.38 -1.90 10.03
CA ILE A 129 -7.84 -3.30 9.95
C ILE A 129 -9.26 -3.38 9.36
N LYS A 130 -10.15 -2.48 9.79
CA LYS A 130 -11.51 -2.42 9.26
C LYS A 130 -11.53 -2.03 7.78
N THR A 131 -10.65 -1.12 7.36
CA THR A 131 -10.50 -0.74 5.95
C THR A 131 -10.06 -1.93 5.11
N ILE A 132 -9.08 -2.68 5.58
CA ILE A 132 -8.61 -3.90 4.91
C ILE A 132 -9.76 -4.90 4.78
N LYS A 133 -10.47 -5.16 5.87
CA LYS A 133 -11.62 -6.08 5.86
C LYS A 133 -12.71 -5.64 4.88
N SER A 134 -13.09 -4.36 4.90
CA SER A 134 -14.14 -3.83 4.02
C SER A 134 -13.71 -3.77 2.55
N SER A 135 -12.42 -3.74 2.28
CA SER A 135 -11.84 -3.74 0.94
C SER A 135 -11.64 -5.14 0.36
N LEU A 136 -11.90 -6.18 1.14
CA LEU A 136 -11.77 -7.57 0.68
C LEU A 136 -13.10 -8.11 0.19
N LYS A 137 -13.07 -8.75 -0.98
CA LYS A 137 -14.16 -9.60 -1.44
C LYS A 137 -14.28 -10.83 -0.54
N GLN A 138 -15.42 -11.52 -0.62
CA GLN A 138 -15.58 -12.80 0.08
C GLN A 138 -14.47 -13.77 -0.33
N ASN A 139 -13.85 -14.42 0.66
CA ASN A 139 -12.67 -15.29 0.48
C ASN A 139 -11.40 -14.58 0.02
N GLY A 140 -11.38 -13.25 0.06
CA GLY A 140 -10.20 -12.46 -0.25
C GLY A 140 -9.09 -12.62 0.79
N ILE A 141 -7.87 -12.25 0.42
CA ILE A 141 -6.67 -12.38 1.25
C ILE A 141 -6.13 -11.00 1.58
N GLY A 142 -6.01 -10.70 2.87
CA GLY A 142 -5.31 -9.52 3.36
C GLY A 142 -3.92 -9.89 3.89
N VAL A 143 -2.92 -9.10 3.53
CA VAL A 143 -1.54 -9.28 3.98
C VAL A 143 -1.05 -8.01 4.65
N ILE A 144 -0.56 -8.14 5.87
CA ILE A 144 0.14 -7.09 6.59
C ILE A 144 1.56 -7.56 6.82
N ASP A 145 2.51 -6.82 6.27
CA ASP A 145 3.94 -7.05 6.51
C ASP A 145 4.36 -6.14 7.67
N TYR A 146 4.64 -6.76 8.79
CA TYR A 146 5.01 -6.07 10.03
C TYR A 146 6.27 -6.68 10.62
N MET A 147 7.25 -5.83 10.85
CA MET A 147 8.49 -6.21 11.55
C MET A 147 8.61 -5.50 12.89
#